data_e5a7b7f79ab63f59cbe53b91db65b695
#
_entry.id   e5a7b7f79ab63f59cbe53b91db65b695
#
_cell.length_a   1.000
_cell.length_b   1.000
_cell.length_c   1.000
_cell.angle_alpha   90.00
_cell.angle_beta   90.00
_cell.angle_gamma   90.00
#
_symmetry.space_group_name_H-M   'P 1'
#
loop_
_entity.id
_entity.type
_entity.pdbx_description
1 polymer ?
#
loop_
_entity_poly.entity_id
_entity_poly.type
_entity_poly.pdbx_seq_one_letter_code
_entity_poly.pdbx_strand_id
1 'polypeptide(L)'
;GEVLALAGGRQGRVDGFNRALSAERPVGSLIKPIVYLTAIERGMSLADTVIDEPITINPPFGEPWSPKNFDGRHRGKLPMFRALAQSLNLATVQLGMQIGLKQVQTRFAEFTNRAPANQYPSLLLGAEAMTPLQMLQLYGNFASGGFRTRPKAVIAVLNPAGTPISHHPFELEQTIMPEHAATLARALEIVMAKGTGRSSPYAQAGVA
;
A
#
# COMPACT_ATOMS: atom_id res chain seq x y z
N GLY A 1 1.63 -13.39 -9.45
CA GLY A 1 0.29 -12.88 -9.80
C GLY A 1 -0.78 -13.95 -9.99
N GLU A 2 -0.48 -15.26 -9.77
CA GLU A 2 -1.48 -16.32 -9.89
C GLU A 2 -2.44 -16.27 -8.69
N VAL A 3 -3.76 -16.31 -8.98
CA VAL A 3 -4.79 -16.40 -7.94
C VAL A 3 -5.02 -17.86 -7.60
N LEU A 4 -4.46 -18.30 -6.47
CA LEU A 4 -4.59 -19.68 -5.98
C LEU A 4 -5.93 -19.92 -5.29
N ALA A 5 -6.48 -18.91 -4.60
CA ALA A 5 -7.77 -18.97 -3.94
C ALA A 5 -8.37 -17.57 -3.79
N LEU A 6 -9.70 -17.48 -3.86
CA LEU A 6 -10.44 -16.25 -3.63
C LEU A 6 -11.77 -16.56 -2.95
N ALA A 7 -11.97 -16.03 -1.75
CA ALA A 7 -13.19 -16.22 -0.98
C ALA A 7 -13.90 -14.86 -0.80
N GLY A 8 -14.99 -14.65 -1.54
CA GLY A 8 -15.79 -13.41 -1.48
C GLY A 8 -16.90 -13.42 -0.44
N GLY A 9 -17.25 -14.58 0.12
CA GLY A 9 -18.34 -14.74 1.08
C GLY A 9 -18.49 -16.15 1.59
N ARG A 10 -19.40 -16.36 2.57
CA ARG A 10 -19.67 -17.69 3.15
C ARG A 10 -20.53 -18.57 2.24
N GLN A 11 -21.31 -17.97 1.36
CA GLN A 11 -22.18 -18.69 0.42
C GLN A 11 -21.68 -18.48 -1.00
N GLY A 12 -21.40 -19.56 -1.71
CA GLY A 12 -20.97 -19.56 -3.11
C GLY A 12 -22.14 -19.34 -4.06
N ARG A 13 -22.66 -18.12 -4.15
CA ARG A 13 -23.68 -17.76 -5.14
C ARG A 13 -22.99 -17.05 -6.29
N VAL A 14 -23.31 -17.44 -7.53
CA VAL A 14 -22.72 -16.88 -8.76
C VAL A 14 -23.04 -15.38 -8.91
N ASP A 15 -24.22 -14.97 -8.47
CA ASP A 15 -24.77 -13.61 -8.50
C ASP A 15 -24.71 -12.87 -7.15
N GLY A 16 -23.96 -13.42 -6.19
CA GLY A 16 -23.78 -12.83 -4.86
C GLY A 16 -22.74 -11.72 -4.83
N PHE A 17 -22.86 -10.84 -3.83
CA PHE A 17 -21.87 -9.81 -3.55
C PHE A 17 -20.52 -10.42 -3.13
N ASN A 18 -19.51 -10.30 -3.99
CA ASN A 18 -18.17 -10.80 -3.74
C ASN A 18 -17.33 -9.72 -3.00
N ARG A 19 -17.09 -9.92 -1.71
CA ARG A 19 -16.36 -8.94 -0.88
C ARG A 19 -14.93 -8.72 -1.33
N ALA A 20 -14.26 -9.74 -1.85
CA ALA A 20 -12.89 -9.62 -2.30
C ALA A 20 -12.76 -8.73 -3.54
N LEU A 21 -13.79 -8.72 -4.40
CA LEU A 21 -13.79 -8.01 -5.67
C LEU A 21 -14.57 -6.69 -5.63
N SER A 22 -15.57 -6.57 -4.76
CA SER A 22 -16.56 -5.49 -4.83
C SER A 22 -16.71 -4.67 -3.56
N ALA A 23 -16.18 -5.12 -2.40
CA ALA A 23 -16.28 -4.35 -1.17
C ALA A 23 -15.18 -3.30 -1.10
N GLU A 24 -15.49 -2.08 -1.53
CA GLU A 24 -14.59 -0.94 -1.36
C GLU A 24 -14.64 -0.41 0.07
N ARG A 25 -13.46 -0.20 0.65
CA ARG A 25 -13.29 0.33 1.99
C ARG A 25 -12.11 1.28 2.06
N PRO A 26 -12.15 2.34 2.89
CA PRO A 26 -10.97 3.17 3.14
C PRO A 26 -9.79 2.29 3.56
N VAL A 27 -8.66 2.45 2.88
CA VAL A 27 -7.49 1.57 3.08
C VAL A 27 -6.73 1.89 4.37
N GLY A 28 -6.94 3.07 4.93
CA GLY A 28 -6.28 3.48 6.17
C GLY A 28 -4.75 3.37 6.07
N SER A 29 -4.11 2.92 7.12
CA SER A 29 -2.65 2.85 7.20
C SER A 29 -1.97 1.94 6.19
N LEU A 30 -2.73 1.13 5.43
CA LEU A 30 -2.18 0.33 4.32
C LEU A 30 -1.64 1.20 3.17
N ILE A 31 -2.00 2.48 3.09
CA ILE A 31 -1.45 3.42 2.11
C ILE A 31 -0.02 3.88 2.46
N LYS A 32 0.36 3.86 3.74
CA LYS A 32 1.61 4.45 4.22
C LYS A 32 2.86 3.95 3.50
N PRO A 33 3.00 2.65 3.15
CA PRO A 33 4.16 2.19 2.37
C PRO A 33 4.40 2.97 1.09
N ILE A 34 3.35 3.47 0.41
CA ILE A 34 3.51 4.32 -0.79
C ILE A 34 4.19 5.65 -0.42
N VAL A 35 3.79 6.27 0.69
CA VAL A 35 4.39 7.54 1.15
C VAL A 35 5.88 7.34 1.44
N TYR A 36 6.21 6.27 2.18
CA TYR A 36 7.60 5.96 2.55
C TYR A 36 8.43 5.53 1.35
N LEU A 37 7.87 4.75 0.42
CA LEU A 37 8.53 4.41 -0.84
C LEU A 37 8.85 5.67 -1.66
N THR A 38 7.88 6.57 -1.80
CA THR A 38 8.08 7.84 -2.52
C THR A 38 9.22 8.66 -1.89
N ALA A 39 9.36 8.64 -0.56
CA ALA A 39 10.48 9.29 0.13
C ALA A 39 11.82 8.60 -0.18
N ILE A 40 11.86 7.26 -0.14
CA ILE A 40 13.06 6.45 -0.48
C ILE A 40 13.49 6.74 -1.92
N GLU A 41 12.59 6.73 -2.88
CA GLU A 41 12.85 7.02 -4.29
C GLU A 41 13.36 8.44 -4.54
N ARG A 42 13.15 9.34 -3.60
CA ARG A 42 13.68 10.70 -3.59
C ARG A 42 14.99 10.84 -2.81
N GLY A 43 15.62 9.71 -2.49
CA GLY A 43 16.93 9.66 -1.87
C GLY A 43 16.93 9.68 -0.34
N MET A 44 15.76 9.58 0.32
CA MET A 44 15.71 9.49 1.78
C MET A 44 16.09 8.08 2.26
N SER A 45 16.85 8.05 3.34
CA SER A 45 17.20 6.82 4.06
C SER A 45 16.16 6.45 5.11
N LEU A 46 16.01 5.17 5.40
CA LEU A 46 15.19 4.70 6.53
C LEU A 46 15.66 5.25 7.89
N ALA A 47 16.93 5.64 7.99
CA ALA A 47 17.51 6.25 9.20
C ALA A 47 17.26 7.77 9.30
N ASP A 48 16.81 8.41 8.22
CA ASP A 48 16.56 9.85 8.22
C ASP A 48 15.47 10.21 9.21
N THR A 49 15.61 11.39 9.78
CA THR A 49 14.70 11.89 10.81
C THR A 49 13.41 12.41 10.17
N VAL A 50 12.29 11.93 10.67
CA VAL A 50 10.95 12.48 10.43
C VAL A 50 10.39 13.08 11.72
N ILE A 51 9.36 13.91 11.58
CA ILE A 51 8.80 14.67 12.70
C ILE A 51 7.40 14.15 13.01
N ASP A 52 7.18 13.70 14.26
CA ASP A 52 5.88 13.25 14.77
C ASP A 52 5.34 14.27 15.78
N GLU A 53 4.95 15.43 15.26
CA GLU A 53 4.40 16.55 16.05
C GLU A 53 3.07 17.03 15.44
N PRO A 54 2.21 17.68 16.23
CA PRO A 54 0.95 18.23 15.73
C PRO A 54 1.16 19.13 14.52
N ILE A 55 0.30 18.94 13.51
CA ILE A 55 0.28 19.74 12.30
C ILE A 55 -1.15 20.10 11.94
N THR A 56 -1.37 21.31 11.45
CA THR A 56 -2.62 21.75 10.85
C THR A 56 -2.37 22.10 9.40
N ILE A 57 -3.12 21.52 8.50
CA ILE A 57 -3.07 21.78 7.08
C ILE A 57 -4.30 22.59 6.69
N ASN A 58 -4.06 23.76 6.13
CA ASN A 58 -5.11 24.65 5.63
C ASN A 58 -5.24 24.43 4.12
N PRO A 59 -6.29 23.71 3.65
CA PRO A 59 -6.50 23.55 2.23
C PRO A 59 -6.94 24.91 1.61
N PRO A 60 -6.75 25.10 0.29
CA PRO A 60 -7.23 26.31 -0.39
C PRO A 60 -8.76 26.51 -0.25
N PHE A 61 -9.49 25.40 -0.12
CA PHE A 61 -10.94 25.36 0.09
C PHE A 61 -11.27 24.31 1.15
N GLY A 62 -12.20 24.60 2.04
CA GLY A 62 -12.66 23.71 3.11
C GLY A 62 -12.08 24.05 4.50
N GLU A 63 -12.38 23.20 5.47
CA GLU A 63 -11.98 23.39 6.86
C GLU A 63 -10.53 22.97 7.10
N PRO A 64 -9.82 23.62 8.05
CA PRO A 64 -8.50 23.20 8.50
C PRO A 64 -8.50 21.74 8.96
N TRP A 65 -7.50 20.97 8.55
CA TRP A 65 -7.38 19.57 8.91
C TRP A 65 -6.19 19.35 9.85
N SER A 66 -6.50 18.83 11.05
CA SER A 66 -5.51 18.54 12.09
C SER A 66 -5.55 17.05 12.43
N PRO A 67 -4.76 16.21 11.74
CA PRO A 67 -4.69 14.78 12.03
C PRO A 67 -4.12 14.53 13.43
N LYS A 68 -4.38 13.32 13.96
CA LYS A 68 -3.83 12.87 15.24
C LYS A 68 -3.30 11.44 15.11
N ASN A 69 -2.32 11.08 15.94
CA ASN A 69 -1.96 9.69 16.13
C ASN A 69 -3.09 8.93 16.83
N PHE A 70 -3.17 7.63 16.61
CA PHE A 70 -4.25 6.78 17.17
C PHE A 70 -4.31 6.86 18.71
N ASP A 71 -3.15 6.92 19.36
CA ASP A 71 -3.03 7.01 20.83
C ASP A 71 -3.04 8.45 21.36
N GLY A 72 -3.20 9.45 20.49
CA GLY A 72 -3.20 10.87 20.84
C GLY A 72 -1.86 11.44 21.24
N ARG A 73 -0.78 10.63 21.21
CA ARG A 73 0.58 11.05 21.60
C ARG A 73 1.40 11.44 20.39
N HIS A 74 2.45 12.24 20.59
CA HIS A 74 3.48 12.56 19.60
C HIS A 74 4.86 12.25 20.17
N ARG A 75 5.82 11.92 19.28
CA ARG A 75 7.16 11.40 19.63
C ARG A 75 8.29 12.36 19.27
N GLY A 76 7.95 13.52 18.69
CA GLY A 76 8.96 14.46 18.22
C GLY A 76 9.77 13.88 17.05
N LYS A 77 11.07 14.09 17.05
CA LYS A 77 11.98 13.62 16.02
C LYS A 77 12.33 12.14 16.22
N LEU A 78 12.18 11.33 15.17
CA LEU A 78 12.52 9.90 15.20
C LEU A 78 12.89 9.40 13.79
N PRO A 79 13.60 8.24 13.69
CA PRO A 79 13.94 7.67 12.38
C PRO A 79 12.71 7.24 11.59
N MET A 80 12.79 7.39 10.27
CA MET A 80 11.71 7.08 9.31
C MET A 80 11.20 5.65 9.46
N PHE A 81 12.09 4.64 9.60
CA PHE A 81 11.68 3.24 9.79
C PHE A 81 10.83 3.05 11.06
N ARG A 82 11.15 3.78 12.14
CA ARG A 82 10.42 3.68 13.41
C ARG A 82 9.02 4.31 13.30
N ALA A 83 8.90 5.40 12.56
CA ALA A 83 7.62 6.04 12.29
C ALA A 83 6.68 5.12 11.49
N LEU A 84 7.20 4.43 10.47
CA LEU A 84 6.44 3.42 9.72
C LEU A 84 6.07 2.23 10.62
N ALA A 85 7.02 1.68 11.38
CA ALA A 85 6.79 0.53 12.25
C ALA A 85 5.69 0.77 13.29
N GLN A 86 5.62 1.98 13.84
CA GLN A 86 4.58 2.39 14.79
C GLN A 86 3.33 2.94 14.11
N SER A 87 3.31 3.00 12.78
CA SER A 87 2.19 3.54 12.00
C SER A 87 1.77 4.94 12.42
N LEU A 88 2.74 5.84 12.68
CA LEU A 88 2.48 7.19 13.15
C LEU A 88 1.81 8.04 12.07
N ASN A 89 0.67 8.63 12.37
CA ASN A 89 -0.09 9.44 11.43
C ASN A 89 0.58 10.79 11.19
N LEU A 90 0.99 11.48 12.25
CA LEU A 90 1.59 12.81 12.16
C LEU A 90 2.89 12.77 11.34
N ALA A 91 3.78 11.81 11.65
CA ALA A 91 5.02 11.64 10.91
C ALA A 91 4.78 11.34 9.43
N THR A 92 3.78 10.48 9.11
CA THR A 92 3.43 10.15 7.71
C THR A 92 2.89 11.36 6.96
N VAL A 93 2.02 12.15 7.60
CA VAL A 93 1.46 13.35 6.97
C VAL A 93 2.54 14.40 6.73
N GLN A 94 3.38 14.68 7.73
CA GLN A 94 4.47 15.64 7.57
C GLN A 94 5.45 15.20 6.48
N LEU A 95 5.84 13.92 6.45
CA LEU A 95 6.69 13.35 5.40
C LEU A 95 6.02 13.50 4.02
N GLY A 96 4.77 13.08 3.88
CA GLY A 96 4.04 13.17 2.61
C GLY A 96 3.87 14.60 2.10
N MET A 97 3.68 15.56 2.99
CA MET A 97 3.62 16.99 2.63
C MET A 97 5.01 17.53 2.25
N GLN A 98 6.06 17.11 2.95
CA GLN A 98 7.44 17.50 2.66
C GLN A 98 7.91 17.02 1.28
N ILE A 99 7.65 15.76 0.93
CA ILE A 99 7.99 15.21 -0.39
C ILE A 99 7.05 15.69 -1.50
N GLY A 100 5.91 16.23 -1.14
CA GLY A 100 4.87 16.74 -2.01
C GLY A 100 3.71 15.76 -2.24
N LEU A 101 2.51 16.16 -1.85
CA LEU A 101 1.29 15.36 -1.99
C LEU A 101 1.10 14.84 -3.43
N LYS A 102 1.37 15.68 -4.43
CA LYS A 102 1.26 15.32 -5.85
C LYS A 102 2.16 14.13 -6.23
N GLN A 103 3.35 14.04 -5.64
CA GLN A 103 4.27 12.93 -5.89
C GLN A 103 3.69 11.61 -5.39
N VAL A 104 3.12 11.62 -4.17
CA VAL A 104 2.44 10.45 -3.60
C VAL A 104 1.21 10.05 -4.43
N GLN A 105 0.43 11.03 -4.90
CA GLN A 105 -0.71 10.78 -5.79
C GLN A 105 -0.28 10.13 -7.12
N THR A 106 0.82 10.61 -7.71
CA THR A 106 1.37 10.04 -8.94
C THR A 106 1.81 8.59 -8.71
N ARG A 107 2.56 8.32 -7.62
CA ARG A 107 2.97 6.93 -7.30
C ARG A 107 1.77 6.02 -7.01
N PHE A 108 0.78 6.52 -6.29
CA PHE A 108 -0.47 5.77 -6.10
C PHE A 108 -1.11 5.40 -7.45
N ALA A 109 -1.22 6.36 -8.37
CA ALA A 109 -1.81 6.14 -9.69
C ALA A 109 -1.03 5.10 -10.51
N GLU A 110 0.29 5.14 -10.46
CA GLU A 110 1.16 4.17 -11.14
C GLU A 110 0.95 2.74 -10.62
N PHE A 111 0.83 2.55 -9.30
CA PHE A 111 0.62 1.22 -8.70
C PHE A 111 -0.79 0.68 -8.90
N THR A 112 -1.80 1.55 -8.88
CA THR A 112 -3.21 1.14 -8.94
C THR A 112 -3.81 1.25 -10.34
N ASN A 113 -3.06 1.83 -11.29
CA ASN A 113 -3.50 2.16 -12.65
C ASN A 113 -4.76 3.04 -12.67
N ARG A 114 -4.95 3.87 -11.63
CA ARG A 114 -6.01 4.86 -11.52
C ARG A 114 -5.57 6.06 -10.67
N ALA A 115 -6.02 7.25 -11.02
CA ALA A 115 -5.83 8.40 -10.13
C ALA A 115 -6.59 8.20 -8.80
N PRO A 116 -6.04 8.66 -7.66
CA PRO A 116 -6.78 8.62 -6.41
C PRO A 116 -8.03 9.50 -6.51
N ALA A 117 -9.17 9.01 -6.02
CA ALA A 117 -10.41 9.78 -5.94
C ALA A 117 -10.26 10.93 -4.93
N ASN A 118 -9.51 10.68 -3.86
CA ASN A 118 -9.20 11.67 -2.84
C ASN A 118 -7.94 12.48 -3.23
N GLN A 119 -8.12 13.75 -3.53
CA GLN A 119 -7.05 14.68 -3.90
C GLN A 119 -6.50 15.48 -2.70
N TYR A 120 -7.03 15.27 -1.49
CA TYR A 120 -6.67 15.98 -0.28
C TYR A 120 -5.55 15.27 0.50
N PRO A 121 -4.86 15.97 1.43
CA PRO A 121 -3.83 15.38 2.29
C PRO A 121 -4.27 14.17 3.11
N SER A 122 -5.58 13.98 3.34
CA SER A 122 -6.13 12.78 3.99
C SER A 122 -5.87 11.49 3.20
N LEU A 123 -5.51 11.56 1.91
CA LEU A 123 -4.98 10.44 1.14
C LEU A 123 -3.77 9.79 1.84
N LEU A 124 -2.89 10.60 2.44
CA LEU A 124 -1.69 10.12 3.14
C LEU A 124 -2.00 9.19 4.32
N LEU A 125 -3.24 9.24 4.82
CA LEU A 125 -3.75 8.36 5.87
C LEU A 125 -4.77 7.32 5.37
N GLY A 126 -4.91 7.21 4.05
CA GLY A 126 -5.73 6.18 3.41
C GLY A 126 -7.22 6.49 3.38
N ALA A 127 -7.60 7.77 3.30
CA ALA A 127 -8.97 8.18 2.97
C ALA A 127 -9.25 7.94 1.46
N GLU A 128 -8.89 6.77 0.99
CA GLU A 128 -9.11 6.25 -0.37
C GLU A 128 -9.74 4.87 -0.26
N ALA A 129 -10.77 4.60 -1.03
CA ALA A 129 -11.47 3.33 -1.00
C ALA A 129 -10.90 2.36 -2.04
N MET A 130 -10.61 1.14 -1.61
CA MET A 130 -10.13 0.06 -2.47
C MET A 130 -10.75 -1.27 -2.05
N THR A 131 -10.85 -2.19 -3.01
CA THR A 131 -11.22 -3.59 -2.72
C THR A 131 -10.03 -4.37 -2.17
N PRO A 132 -10.25 -5.49 -1.46
CA PRO A 132 -9.17 -6.38 -1.02
C PRO A 132 -8.27 -6.84 -2.16
N LEU A 133 -8.82 -7.14 -3.35
CA LEU A 133 -8.01 -7.53 -4.51
C LEU A 133 -7.12 -6.40 -5.01
N GLN A 134 -7.62 -5.18 -5.09
CA GLN A 134 -6.82 -4.01 -5.46
C GLN A 134 -5.69 -3.76 -4.46
N MET A 135 -5.96 -3.95 -3.17
CA MET A 135 -4.95 -3.81 -2.13
C MET A 135 -3.89 -4.91 -2.22
N LEU A 136 -4.31 -6.16 -2.51
CA LEU A 136 -3.39 -7.26 -2.78
C LEU A 136 -2.48 -6.97 -3.98
N GLN A 137 -3.02 -6.41 -5.08
CA GLN A 137 -2.24 -6.00 -6.24
C GLN A 137 -1.20 -4.94 -5.89
N LEU A 138 -1.60 -3.94 -5.10
CA LEU A 138 -0.69 -2.89 -4.63
C LEU A 138 0.50 -3.49 -3.87
N TYR A 139 0.23 -4.34 -2.88
CA TYR A 139 1.27 -4.98 -2.08
C TYR A 139 2.09 -6.01 -2.86
N GLY A 140 1.49 -6.61 -3.89
CA GLY A 140 2.17 -7.48 -4.83
C GLY A 140 3.39 -6.82 -5.49
N ASN A 141 3.33 -5.50 -5.77
CA ASN A 141 4.48 -4.76 -6.30
C ASN A 141 5.65 -4.71 -5.30
N PHE A 142 5.36 -4.64 -4.00
CA PHE A 142 6.40 -4.62 -2.96
C PHE A 142 6.99 -6.02 -2.76
N ALA A 143 6.13 -7.05 -2.68
CA ALA A 143 6.53 -8.43 -2.43
C ALA A 143 7.26 -9.09 -3.60
N SER A 144 7.03 -8.62 -4.84
CA SER A 144 7.69 -9.14 -6.05
C SER A 144 9.08 -8.54 -6.32
N GLY A 145 9.62 -7.75 -5.40
CA GLY A 145 10.89 -7.03 -5.64
C GLY A 145 10.75 -5.85 -6.61
N GLY A 146 9.56 -5.27 -6.71
CA GLY A 146 9.30 -4.08 -7.51
C GLY A 146 8.68 -4.35 -8.87
N PHE A 147 8.26 -5.59 -9.15
CA PHE A 147 7.54 -5.90 -10.38
C PHE A 147 6.03 -5.80 -10.19
N ARG A 148 5.33 -5.29 -11.19
CA ARG A 148 3.87 -5.28 -11.20
C ARG A 148 3.32 -6.69 -11.30
N THR A 149 2.52 -7.09 -10.33
CA THR A 149 1.81 -8.36 -10.33
C THR A 149 0.36 -8.13 -10.75
N ARG A 150 -0.04 -8.74 -11.86
CA ARG A 150 -1.44 -8.74 -12.30
C ARG A 150 -2.08 -10.05 -11.83
N PRO A 151 -3.15 -10.03 -10.99
CA PRO A 151 -3.82 -11.25 -10.59
C PRO A 151 -4.38 -11.99 -11.81
N LYS A 152 -4.00 -13.26 -11.97
CA LYS A 152 -4.47 -14.13 -13.06
C LYS A 152 -5.18 -15.33 -12.45
N ALA A 153 -6.47 -15.50 -12.76
CA ALA A 153 -7.25 -16.67 -12.37
C ALA A 153 -7.36 -17.67 -13.54
N VAL A 154 -7.17 -17.21 -14.80
CA VAL A 154 -7.18 -18.03 -16.01
C VAL A 154 -5.85 -17.86 -16.72
N ILE A 155 -5.11 -18.95 -16.90
CA ILE A 155 -3.80 -18.95 -17.55
C ILE A 155 -3.97 -19.17 -19.06
N ALA A 156 -4.84 -20.10 -19.44
CA ALA A 156 -5.13 -20.40 -20.84
C ALA A 156 -6.56 -20.94 -20.99
N VAL A 157 -7.12 -20.76 -22.17
CA VAL A 157 -8.35 -21.41 -22.60
C VAL A 157 -7.96 -22.41 -23.69
N LEU A 158 -8.35 -23.67 -23.51
CA LEU A 158 -8.02 -24.75 -24.42
C LEU A 158 -9.28 -25.18 -25.22
N ASN A 159 -9.10 -25.66 -26.45
CA ASN A 159 -10.14 -26.34 -27.21
C ASN A 159 -10.29 -27.80 -26.69
N PRO A 160 -11.31 -28.56 -27.13
CA PRO A 160 -11.50 -29.97 -26.74
C PRO A 160 -10.32 -30.89 -27.06
N ALA A 161 -9.47 -30.51 -28.04
CA ALA A 161 -8.26 -31.25 -28.41
C ALA A 161 -7.04 -30.88 -27.57
N GLY A 162 -7.20 -29.98 -26.55
CA GLY A 162 -6.11 -29.53 -25.66
C GLY A 162 -5.24 -28.42 -26.26
N THR A 163 -5.58 -27.88 -27.43
CA THR A 163 -4.82 -26.80 -28.05
C THR A 163 -5.22 -25.44 -27.43
N PRO A 164 -4.30 -24.56 -27.08
CA PRO A 164 -4.63 -23.22 -26.56
C PRO A 164 -5.37 -22.38 -27.62
N ILE A 165 -6.57 -21.91 -27.28
CA ILE A 165 -7.33 -20.91 -28.06
C ILE A 165 -6.88 -19.50 -27.63
N SER A 166 -6.61 -19.33 -26.33
CA SER A 166 -6.13 -18.09 -25.76
C SER A 166 -5.11 -18.41 -24.68
N HIS A 167 -4.05 -17.62 -24.65
CA HIS A 167 -2.99 -17.72 -23.64
C HIS A 167 -2.70 -16.32 -23.08
N HIS A 168 -2.63 -16.19 -21.76
CA HIS A 168 -2.25 -14.96 -21.11
C HIS A 168 -0.78 -15.06 -20.68
N PRO A 169 0.18 -14.54 -21.46
CA PRO A 169 1.60 -14.66 -21.16
C PRO A 169 1.92 -13.99 -19.82
N PHE A 170 3.01 -14.43 -19.24
CA PHE A 170 3.59 -13.75 -18.08
C PHE A 170 4.26 -12.46 -18.55
N GLU A 171 3.82 -11.33 -18.03
CA GLU A 171 4.39 -10.01 -18.31
C GLU A 171 5.08 -9.51 -17.06
N LEU A 172 6.34 -9.11 -17.21
CA LEU A 172 7.13 -8.43 -16.18
C LEU A 172 7.19 -6.94 -16.51
N GLU A 173 6.61 -6.12 -15.66
CA GLU A 173 6.71 -4.68 -15.71
C GLU A 173 7.35 -4.19 -14.41
N GLN A 174 8.58 -3.69 -14.49
CA GLN A 174 9.26 -3.14 -13.33
C GLN A 174 8.69 -1.76 -12.99
N THR A 175 8.15 -1.61 -11.79
CA THR A 175 7.52 -0.39 -11.30
C THR A 175 8.31 0.28 -10.18
N ILE A 176 9.20 -0.46 -9.51
CA ILE A 176 10.07 0.02 -8.43
C ILE A 176 11.47 -0.48 -8.72
N MET A 177 12.47 0.37 -8.57
CA MET A 177 13.88 -0.07 -8.67
C MET A 177 14.18 -1.09 -7.57
N PRO A 178 14.97 -2.17 -7.86
CA PRO A 178 15.19 -3.26 -6.92
C PRO A 178 15.71 -2.81 -5.56
N GLU A 179 16.61 -1.83 -5.53
CA GLU A 179 17.17 -1.27 -4.30
C GLU A 179 16.13 -0.55 -3.43
N HIS A 180 15.18 0.15 -4.04
CA HIS A 180 14.07 0.81 -3.32
C HIS A 180 13.05 -0.22 -2.82
N ALA A 181 12.76 -1.24 -3.63
CA ALA A 181 11.88 -2.34 -3.24
C ALA A 181 12.47 -3.11 -2.04
N ALA A 182 13.77 -3.45 -2.09
CA ALA A 182 14.47 -4.12 -0.99
C ALA A 182 14.48 -3.25 0.29
N THR A 183 14.70 -1.94 0.14
CA THR A 183 14.68 -1.01 1.26
C THR A 183 13.30 -0.95 1.91
N LEU A 184 12.23 -0.85 1.10
CA LEU A 184 10.86 -0.87 1.61
C LEU A 184 10.50 -2.21 2.25
N ALA A 185 10.87 -3.35 1.62
CA ALA A 185 10.64 -4.68 2.18
C ALA A 185 11.29 -4.80 3.57
N ARG A 186 12.53 -4.32 3.73
CA ARG A 186 13.20 -4.29 5.03
C ARG A 186 12.46 -3.46 6.07
N ALA A 187 11.89 -2.32 5.67
CA ALA A 187 11.06 -1.51 6.56
C ALA A 187 9.78 -2.25 6.98
N LEU A 188 9.13 -2.97 6.05
CA LEU A 188 7.93 -3.77 6.32
C LEU A 188 8.23 -4.99 7.21
N GLU A 189 9.39 -5.64 7.07
CA GLU A 189 9.86 -6.67 8.01
C GLU A 189 9.95 -6.11 9.44
N ILE A 190 10.44 -4.88 9.61
CA ILE A 190 10.49 -4.22 10.93
C ILE A 190 9.08 -3.96 11.47
N VAL A 191 8.11 -3.59 10.60
CA VAL A 191 6.69 -3.46 11.00
C VAL A 191 6.16 -4.78 11.56
N MET A 192 6.48 -5.91 10.90
CA MET A 192 6.07 -7.25 11.35
C MET A 192 6.79 -7.69 12.62
N ALA A 193 8.10 -7.47 12.72
CA ALA A 193 8.90 -7.96 13.84
C ALA A 193 8.74 -7.12 15.12
N LYS A 194 8.65 -5.80 14.99
CA LYS A 194 8.73 -4.84 16.11
C LYS A 194 7.62 -3.79 16.14
N GLY A 195 6.80 -3.74 15.11
CA GLY A 195 5.77 -2.72 14.91
C GLY A 195 4.36 -3.22 15.17
N THR A 196 3.41 -2.60 14.47
CA THR A 196 1.96 -2.91 14.56
C THR A 196 1.61 -4.29 14.02
N GLY A 197 2.45 -4.90 13.18
CA GLY A 197 2.26 -6.26 12.63
C GLY A 197 2.66 -7.39 13.57
N ARG A 198 3.35 -7.12 14.69
CA ARG A 198 3.95 -8.14 15.57
C ARG A 198 2.95 -9.15 16.17
N SER A 199 1.69 -8.79 16.29
CA SER A 199 0.62 -9.67 16.79
C SER A 199 0.00 -10.53 15.70
N SER A 200 0.42 -10.37 14.44
CA SER A 200 -0.02 -11.23 13.34
C SER A 200 0.53 -12.63 13.50
N PRO A 201 -0.26 -13.69 13.23
CA PRO A 201 0.25 -15.06 13.23
C PRO A 201 1.37 -15.29 12.21
N TYR A 202 1.47 -14.43 11.20
CA TYR A 202 2.52 -14.48 10.17
C TYR A 202 3.83 -13.80 10.57
N ALA A 203 3.83 -12.99 11.64
CA ALA A 203 5.05 -12.29 12.11
C ALA A 203 6.17 -13.26 12.53
N GLN A 204 5.80 -14.47 13.00
CA GLN A 204 6.75 -15.51 13.41
C GLN A 204 7.22 -16.40 12.25
N ALA A 205 6.51 -16.38 11.12
CA ALA A 205 6.82 -17.20 9.96
C ALA A 205 7.89 -16.60 9.03
N GLY A 206 8.45 -15.44 9.37
CA GLY A 206 9.42 -14.74 8.51
C GLY A 206 8.82 -14.22 7.18
N VAL A 207 7.51 -14.16 7.10
CA VAL A 207 6.79 -13.62 5.93
C VAL A 207 6.57 -12.12 6.17
N ALA A 208 7.30 -11.29 5.42
CA ALA A 208 7.10 -9.84 5.36
C ALA A 208 6.24 -9.49 4.15
#